data_1432a253c3032fa179dc17bb4b03a899
#
_entry.id   1432a253c3032fa179dc17bb4b03a899
#
_cell.length_a   1.000
_cell.length_b   1.000
_cell.length_c   1.000
_cell.angle_alpha   90.00
_cell.angle_beta   90.00
_cell.angle_gamma   90.00
#
_symmetry.space_group_name_H-M   'P 1'
#
loop_
_entity.id
_entity.type
_entity.pdbx_description
1 polymer ?
#
loop_
_entity_poly.entity_id
_entity_poly.type
_entity_poly.pdbx_seq_one_letter_code
_entity_poly.pdbx_strand_id
1 'polypeptide(L)'
;MAMVMALSLAISFLLLSFVLVVSPSFFIGTSFIANAYTTTADDSPLKVTTKASPSFKDSNGNLNVVGVVNNDGSIPVQVMLGLKIVDNNNKSSSAAAGVITTTTIQESPYGRTIYPSTASPFKFVVSQGWSVLGQPFIISVKKIVESPRYNDVLSLNYSNMGVGKDRALVGTIKNKGPFELHDVSVYASVHDRNKTQIDSVKSSTIAVIKPGQEVAFSAIPDDTIKQNVIAYSCAGLNFNDPITTLEIGKGQYLAYDLRGTAAISNFRYENTTDSIMFGVRDYNPDGGPINLKIQQFYNKQSVNVFMDGKKLLLYKDVSVKMDGKTIYIDLFVPQGEHKVQVQGISKTI
;
A
#
# COMPACT_ATOMS: atom_id res chain seq x y z
N MET A 1 49.93 23.39 -57.29
CA MET A 1 51.04 22.50 -57.66
C MET A 1 51.11 21.48 -56.50
N ALA A 2 50.38 20.41 -56.64
CA ALA A 2 50.90 19.11 -56.99
C ALA A 2 51.67 18.50 -55.75
N MET A 3 51.42 17.39 -55.21
CA MET A 3 50.94 16.08 -55.58
C MET A 3 51.05 15.24 -54.31
N VAL A 4 50.06 14.57 -53.79
CA VAL A 4 49.67 13.19 -54.05
C VAL A 4 50.63 12.12 -53.52
N MET A 5 50.03 11.16 -52.83
CA MET A 5 50.36 9.76 -52.59
C MET A 5 50.74 9.47 -51.13
N ALA A 6 49.98 8.82 -50.32
CA ALA A 6 49.37 7.46 -50.37
C ALA A 6 50.38 6.32 -50.22
N LEU A 7 50.07 5.46 -49.32
CA LEU A 7 50.36 4.02 -49.11
C LEU A 7 50.95 3.73 -47.73
N SER A 8 50.25 3.10 -46.82
CA SER A 8 49.79 1.69 -46.83
C SER A 8 50.79 0.73 -46.12
N LEU A 9 50.25 0.05 -45.13
CA LEU A 9 50.52 -1.30 -44.58
C LEU A 9 51.86 -1.56 -43.86
N ALA A 10 51.81 -2.00 -42.62
CA ALA A 10 51.83 -3.42 -42.23
C ALA A 10 52.16 -3.55 -40.73
N ILE A 11 51.29 -4.05 -39.98
CA ILE A 11 51.34 -5.26 -39.16
C ILE A 11 52.72 -5.62 -38.61
N SER A 12 52.90 -5.54 -37.30
CA SER A 12 53.69 -6.52 -36.56
C SER A 12 53.24 -6.66 -35.11
N PHE A 13 52.74 -7.81 -34.83
CA PHE A 13 52.45 -8.38 -33.52
C PHE A 13 53.69 -8.31 -32.65
N LEU A 14 53.56 -7.76 -31.44
CA LEU A 14 54.39 -8.11 -30.33
C LEU A 14 53.52 -8.39 -29.11
N LEU A 15 53.30 -9.68 -28.89
CA LEU A 15 52.76 -10.25 -27.67
C LEU A 15 53.72 -9.91 -26.51
N LEU A 16 53.30 -9.04 -25.61
CA LEU A 16 53.89 -8.93 -24.29
C LEU A 16 52.91 -9.46 -23.27
N SER A 17 53.12 -10.71 -22.87
CA SER A 17 52.36 -11.39 -21.82
C SER A 17 52.68 -10.74 -20.48
N PHE A 18 51.79 -9.85 -20.01
CA PHE A 18 51.75 -9.47 -18.60
C PHE A 18 50.80 -10.45 -17.89
N VAL A 19 51.39 -11.41 -17.19
CA VAL A 19 50.70 -12.23 -16.22
C VAL A 19 50.41 -11.33 -15.00
N LEU A 20 49.26 -10.73 -14.98
CA LEU A 20 48.70 -10.10 -13.77
C LEU A 20 48.09 -11.23 -12.94
N VAL A 21 48.81 -11.67 -11.91
CA VAL A 21 48.25 -12.52 -10.85
C VAL A 21 47.27 -11.66 -10.06
N VAL A 22 46.05 -11.63 -10.51
CA VAL A 22 44.91 -11.10 -9.74
C VAL A 22 44.46 -12.24 -8.82
N SER A 23 44.75 -12.10 -7.53
CA SER A 23 44.21 -12.94 -6.49
C SER A 23 42.67 -12.88 -6.62
N PRO A 24 41.96 -13.99 -6.74
CA PRO A 24 40.53 -13.98 -6.70
C PRO A 24 40.09 -13.73 -5.24
N SER A 25 39.84 -12.48 -4.91
CA SER A 25 38.97 -12.17 -3.78
C SER A 25 37.62 -12.75 -4.14
N PHE A 26 37.33 -13.93 -3.64
CA PHE A 26 36.01 -14.54 -3.72
C PHE A 26 35.01 -13.64 -2.99
N PHE A 27 34.52 -12.62 -3.68
CA PHE A 27 33.22 -12.06 -3.36
C PHE A 27 32.19 -13.12 -3.77
N ILE A 28 31.79 -13.95 -2.82
CA ILE A 28 30.55 -14.70 -2.94
C ILE A 28 29.42 -13.67 -2.76
N GLY A 29 29.25 -12.82 -3.76
CA GLY A 29 28.00 -12.16 -3.99
C GLY A 29 27.05 -13.22 -4.54
N THR A 30 26.29 -13.85 -3.68
CA THR A 30 25.10 -14.58 -4.11
C THR A 30 24.16 -13.57 -4.75
N SER A 31 24.36 -13.34 -6.05
CA SER A 31 23.37 -12.71 -6.90
C SER A 31 22.15 -13.65 -6.90
N PHE A 32 21.23 -13.40 -5.98
CA PHE A 32 19.91 -14.00 -6.07
C PHE A 32 19.26 -13.48 -7.35
N ILE A 33 19.25 -14.30 -8.38
CA ILE A 33 18.40 -14.08 -9.54
C ILE A 33 16.98 -14.12 -8.96
N ALA A 34 16.35 -12.95 -8.90
CA ALA A 34 14.98 -12.80 -8.45
C ALA A 34 14.06 -13.45 -9.50
N ASN A 35 13.86 -14.74 -9.39
CA ASN A 35 12.76 -15.40 -10.05
C ASN A 35 11.48 -14.93 -9.36
N ALA A 36 10.64 -14.23 -10.09
CA ALA A 36 9.31 -13.86 -9.62
C ALA A 36 8.51 -15.14 -9.39
N TYR A 37 8.44 -15.58 -8.14
CA TYR A 37 7.49 -16.62 -7.77
C TYR A 37 6.12 -15.98 -7.60
N THR A 38 5.22 -16.32 -8.51
CA THR A 38 3.82 -16.00 -8.41
C THR A 38 3.17 -17.10 -7.59
N THR A 39 2.98 -16.90 -6.30
CA THR A 39 2.05 -17.73 -5.53
C THR A 39 0.68 -17.06 -5.67
N THR A 40 -0.16 -17.63 -6.54
CA THR A 40 -1.56 -17.23 -6.65
C THR A 40 -2.36 -17.98 -5.58
N ALA A 41 -3.01 -17.24 -4.69
CA ALA A 41 -4.13 -17.83 -3.96
C ALA A 41 -5.27 -18.01 -4.99
N ASP A 42 -5.60 -19.25 -5.26
CA ASP A 42 -6.48 -19.66 -6.37
C ASP A 42 -7.97 -19.50 -6.03
N ASP A 43 -8.34 -18.30 -5.53
CA ASP A 43 -9.74 -17.91 -5.36
C ASP A 43 -10.01 -16.73 -6.31
N SER A 44 -10.51 -17.00 -7.50
CA SER A 44 -11.13 -15.97 -8.33
C SER A 44 -12.32 -15.36 -7.55
N PRO A 45 -12.30 -14.07 -7.24
CA PRO A 45 -11.59 -12.94 -7.88
C PRO A 45 -10.31 -12.48 -7.17
N LEU A 46 -9.71 -13.26 -6.30
CA LEU A 46 -8.48 -12.88 -5.58
C LEU A 46 -7.25 -13.25 -6.41
N LYS A 47 -6.55 -12.27 -6.92
CA LYS A 47 -5.26 -12.45 -7.60
C LYS A 47 -4.20 -11.63 -6.87
N VAL A 48 -3.52 -12.25 -5.93
CA VAL A 48 -2.47 -11.60 -5.16
C VAL A 48 -1.14 -12.22 -5.50
N THR A 49 -0.18 -11.40 -5.88
CA THR A 49 1.17 -11.83 -6.22
C THR A 49 2.19 -11.11 -5.35
N THR A 50 3.32 -11.76 -5.06
CA THR A 50 4.44 -11.16 -4.37
C THR A 50 5.69 -11.22 -5.23
N LYS A 51 6.43 -10.12 -5.26
CA LYS A 51 7.72 -10.01 -5.93
C LYS A 51 8.75 -9.48 -4.96
N ALA A 52 9.76 -10.29 -4.65
CA ALA A 52 10.91 -9.86 -3.87
C ALA A 52 11.99 -9.27 -4.76
N SER A 53 12.76 -8.36 -4.20
CA SER A 53 13.91 -7.70 -4.80
C SER A 53 15.20 -8.14 -4.08
N PRO A 54 16.38 -7.83 -4.62
CA PRO A 54 17.64 -8.11 -3.95
C PRO A 54 17.63 -7.60 -2.51
N SER A 55 18.14 -8.42 -1.60
CA SER A 55 18.29 -8.04 -0.21
C SER A 55 19.57 -7.21 0.01
N PHE A 56 19.58 -6.40 1.07
CA PHE A 56 20.74 -5.63 1.49
C PHE A 56 20.96 -5.77 3.00
N LYS A 57 22.19 -5.49 3.45
CA LYS A 57 22.48 -5.39 4.89
C LYS A 57 22.37 -3.93 5.33
N ASP A 58 21.59 -3.71 6.40
CA ASP A 58 21.47 -2.38 7.01
C ASP A 58 22.73 -2.02 7.83
N SER A 59 22.75 -0.82 8.39
CA SER A 59 23.84 -0.30 9.22
C SER A 59 24.09 -1.13 10.49
N ASN A 60 23.10 -1.89 10.93
CA ASN A 60 23.18 -2.81 12.07
C ASN A 60 23.61 -4.21 11.65
N GLY A 61 23.88 -4.45 10.35
CA GLY A 61 24.27 -5.75 9.81
C GLY A 61 23.13 -6.75 9.63
N ASN A 62 21.87 -6.36 9.85
CA ASN A 62 20.71 -7.20 9.57
C ASN A 62 20.48 -7.31 8.06
N LEU A 63 20.04 -8.47 7.61
CA LEU A 63 19.67 -8.68 6.22
C LEU A 63 18.22 -8.22 6.00
N ASN A 64 18.02 -7.24 5.13
CA ASN A 64 16.70 -6.75 4.74
C ASN A 64 16.27 -7.38 3.43
N VAL A 65 15.09 -8.02 3.43
CA VAL A 65 14.44 -8.56 2.24
C VAL A 65 13.23 -7.72 1.92
N VAL A 66 13.28 -7.06 0.77
CA VAL A 66 12.26 -6.09 0.36
C VAL A 66 11.51 -6.57 -0.88
N GLY A 67 10.33 -6.03 -1.10
CA GLY A 67 9.54 -6.35 -2.26
C GLY A 67 8.19 -5.64 -2.27
N VAL A 68 7.34 -6.07 -3.18
CA VAL A 68 5.96 -5.59 -3.30
C VAL A 68 4.97 -6.75 -3.33
N VAL A 69 3.81 -6.50 -2.81
CA VAL A 69 2.61 -7.32 -3.01
C VAL A 69 1.69 -6.57 -3.94
N ASN A 70 1.28 -7.21 -5.02
CA ASN A 70 0.29 -6.67 -5.96
C ASN A 70 -1.06 -7.33 -5.71
N ASN A 71 -2.11 -6.55 -5.79
CA ASN A 71 -3.46 -7.05 -5.87
C ASN A 71 -3.98 -6.89 -7.30
N ASP A 72 -3.86 -7.93 -8.08
CA ASP A 72 -4.37 -8.00 -9.47
C ASP A 72 -5.83 -8.50 -9.51
N GLY A 73 -6.44 -8.70 -8.35
CA GLY A 73 -7.84 -9.07 -8.18
C GLY A 73 -8.78 -7.88 -8.24
N SER A 74 -10.06 -8.15 -8.02
CA SER A 74 -11.14 -7.15 -8.06
C SER A 74 -11.65 -6.71 -6.68
N ILE A 75 -11.09 -7.25 -5.60
CA ILE A 75 -11.55 -7.00 -4.22
C ILE A 75 -10.37 -6.48 -3.38
N PRO A 76 -10.57 -5.48 -2.50
CA PRO A 76 -9.56 -5.06 -1.53
C PRO A 76 -9.17 -6.21 -0.59
N VAL A 77 -7.87 -6.32 -0.29
CA VAL A 77 -7.33 -7.41 0.51
C VAL A 77 -6.35 -6.93 1.59
N GLN A 78 -6.25 -7.70 2.66
CA GLN A 78 -5.13 -7.69 3.59
C GLN A 78 -4.32 -8.96 3.39
N VAL A 79 -3.00 -8.84 3.41
CA VAL A 79 -2.08 -9.95 3.12
C VAL A 79 -1.13 -10.13 4.30
N MET A 80 -0.89 -11.40 4.66
CA MET A 80 0.19 -11.79 5.55
C MET A 80 1.23 -12.55 4.75
N LEU A 81 2.48 -12.12 4.87
CA LEU A 81 3.63 -12.72 4.22
C LEU A 81 4.45 -13.54 5.19
N GLY A 82 5.12 -14.57 4.71
CA GLY A 82 6.09 -15.38 5.41
C GLY A 82 7.45 -15.37 4.72
N LEU A 83 8.51 -15.47 5.52
CA LEU A 83 9.86 -15.70 5.06
C LEU A 83 10.51 -16.77 5.93
N LYS A 84 10.98 -17.86 5.31
CA LYS A 84 11.73 -18.90 6.01
C LYS A 84 13.15 -18.45 6.26
N ILE A 85 13.61 -18.63 7.50
CA ILE A 85 14.99 -18.34 7.90
C ILE A 85 15.61 -19.53 8.63
N VAL A 86 16.93 -19.61 8.61
CA VAL A 86 17.71 -20.68 9.25
C VAL A 86 18.78 -20.06 10.13
N ASP A 87 18.93 -20.62 11.34
CA ASP A 87 19.99 -20.21 12.28
C ASP A 87 21.34 -20.74 11.83
N ASN A 88 22.28 -19.87 11.55
CA ASN A 88 23.64 -20.22 11.15
C ASN A 88 24.51 -20.67 12.32
N ASN A 89 24.19 -20.28 13.55
CA ASN A 89 24.98 -20.59 14.73
C ASN A 89 24.85 -22.07 15.13
N ASN A 90 23.72 -22.72 14.77
CA ASN A 90 23.50 -24.13 15.04
C ASN A 90 24.17 -25.10 14.04
N LYS A 91 24.90 -24.59 13.04
CA LYS A 91 25.65 -25.43 12.08
C LYS A 91 26.93 -26.00 12.62
N SER A 92 27.45 -25.57 13.79
CA SER A 92 28.81 -25.87 14.26
C SER A 92 28.91 -26.82 15.47
N SER A 93 27.83 -27.22 16.11
CA SER A 93 27.92 -28.05 17.30
C SER A 93 27.26 -29.42 17.11
N SER A 94 28.07 -30.38 16.78
CA SER A 94 27.90 -31.84 16.75
C SER A 94 27.59 -32.45 15.39
N ALA A 95 28.57 -33.18 14.92
CA ALA A 95 28.58 -34.00 13.69
C ALA A 95 27.69 -35.25 13.75
N ALA A 96 26.65 -35.28 14.57
CA ALA A 96 25.85 -36.49 14.78
C ALA A 96 24.33 -36.31 14.65
N ALA A 97 23.82 -35.46 13.89
CA ALA A 97 22.45 -35.25 13.40
C ALA A 97 22.20 -33.74 13.35
N GLY A 98 22.59 -33.13 12.24
CA GLY A 98 22.39 -31.68 12.05
C GLY A 98 20.92 -31.34 11.96
N VAL A 99 20.29 -31.08 13.11
CA VAL A 99 18.98 -30.46 13.15
C VAL A 99 19.16 -28.99 12.78
N ILE A 100 18.87 -28.67 11.52
CA ILE A 100 18.82 -27.29 11.08
C ILE A 100 17.56 -26.66 11.65
N THR A 101 17.71 -25.75 12.59
CA THR A 101 16.57 -24.99 13.12
C THR A 101 16.09 -23.99 12.05
N THR A 102 14.92 -24.24 11.53
CA THR A 102 14.25 -23.30 10.62
C THR A 102 13.05 -22.67 11.30
N THR A 103 12.82 -21.41 11.04
CA THR A 103 11.61 -20.72 11.49
C THR A 103 11.03 -19.86 10.36
N THR A 104 9.78 -19.43 10.53
CA THR A 104 9.12 -18.52 9.59
C THR A 104 8.85 -17.21 10.31
N ILE A 105 9.44 -16.13 9.82
CA ILE A 105 9.06 -14.78 10.24
C ILE A 105 7.89 -14.31 9.40
N GLN A 106 7.02 -13.52 10.00
CA GLN A 106 5.79 -13.03 9.38
C GLN A 106 5.83 -11.50 9.32
N GLU A 107 5.37 -10.95 8.20
CA GLU A 107 5.25 -9.52 7.99
C GLU A 107 4.02 -9.18 7.17
N SER A 108 3.45 -8.02 7.43
CA SER A 108 2.42 -7.43 6.58
C SER A 108 3.03 -6.40 5.64
N PRO A 109 2.51 -6.25 4.42
CA PRO A 109 2.84 -5.09 3.59
C PRO A 109 2.57 -3.78 4.35
N TYR A 110 3.31 -2.73 4.00
CA TYR A 110 3.18 -1.43 4.67
C TYR A 110 1.80 -0.81 4.52
N GLY A 111 1.13 -1.01 3.38
CA GLY A 111 -0.27 -0.69 3.21
C GLY A 111 -1.15 -1.74 3.87
N ARG A 112 -1.93 -1.33 4.88
CA ARG A 112 -2.82 -2.22 5.62
C ARG A 112 -3.85 -2.90 4.71
N THR A 113 -4.35 -2.17 3.72
CA THR A 113 -5.27 -2.66 2.69
C THR A 113 -4.69 -2.41 1.32
N ILE A 114 -4.64 -3.46 0.49
CA ILE A 114 -4.17 -3.37 -0.88
C ILE A 114 -5.41 -3.41 -1.78
N TYR A 115 -5.64 -2.29 -2.48
CA TYR A 115 -6.77 -2.14 -3.39
C TYR A 115 -6.54 -2.87 -4.71
N PRO A 116 -7.60 -3.17 -5.46
CA PRO A 116 -7.49 -3.66 -6.83
C PRO A 116 -6.56 -2.79 -7.69
N SER A 117 -5.74 -3.43 -8.49
CA SER A 117 -4.76 -2.79 -9.37
C SER A 117 -3.74 -1.90 -8.65
N THR A 118 -3.51 -2.13 -7.35
CA THR A 118 -2.48 -1.43 -6.58
C THR A 118 -1.45 -2.38 -5.99
N ALA A 119 -0.33 -1.81 -5.54
CA ALA A 119 0.75 -2.56 -4.91
C ALA A 119 1.10 -1.93 -3.55
N SER A 120 1.57 -2.76 -2.62
CA SER A 120 2.09 -2.32 -1.34
C SER A 120 3.47 -2.91 -1.09
N PRO A 121 4.47 -2.08 -0.73
CA PRO A 121 5.79 -2.57 -0.41
C PRO A 121 5.82 -3.28 0.95
N PHE A 122 6.77 -4.20 1.08
CA PHE A 122 7.06 -4.89 2.33
C PHE A 122 8.56 -4.92 2.61
N LYS A 123 8.92 -5.22 3.86
CA LYS A 123 10.30 -5.36 4.30
C LYS A 123 10.38 -6.34 5.46
N PHE A 124 11.11 -7.43 5.26
CA PHE A 124 11.53 -8.31 6.33
C PHE A 124 12.90 -7.87 6.83
N VAL A 125 13.10 -7.86 8.13
CA VAL A 125 14.40 -7.61 8.77
C VAL A 125 14.85 -8.91 9.43
N VAL A 126 15.92 -9.49 8.92
CA VAL A 126 16.49 -10.75 9.39
C VAL A 126 17.73 -10.43 10.21
N SER A 127 17.70 -10.73 11.50
CA SER A 127 18.79 -10.46 12.43
C SER A 127 20.08 -11.17 12.04
N GLN A 128 21.21 -10.62 12.48
CA GLN A 128 22.52 -11.28 12.32
C GLN A 128 22.49 -12.72 12.88
N GLY A 129 23.26 -13.59 12.27
CA GLY A 129 23.28 -15.01 12.63
C GLY A 129 22.22 -15.87 11.94
N TRP A 130 21.25 -15.26 11.26
CA TRP A 130 20.27 -15.97 10.46
C TRP A 130 20.49 -15.78 8.97
N SER A 131 20.10 -16.78 8.19
CA SER A 131 20.10 -16.73 6.72
C SER A 131 18.70 -16.98 6.18
N VAL A 132 18.40 -16.38 5.04
CA VAL A 132 17.14 -16.55 4.34
C VAL A 132 17.14 -17.88 3.58
N LEU A 133 16.04 -18.61 3.69
CA LEU A 133 15.80 -19.86 2.96
C LEU A 133 14.63 -19.69 1.99
N GLY A 134 14.96 -19.43 0.73
CA GLY A 134 13.96 -19.22 -0.33
C GLY A 134 13.45 -17.78 -0.44
N GLN A 135 12.29 -17.62 -0.99
CA GLN A 135 11.64 -16.33 -1.23
C GLN A 135 10.49 -16.08 -0.25
N PRO A 136 10.10 -14.82 -0.02
CA PRO A 136 8.84 -14.52 0.67
C PRO A 136 7.65 -15.18 -0.02
N PHE A 137 6.71 -15.65 0.77
CA PHE A 137 5.49 -16.31 0.30
C PHE A 137 4.26 -15.78 1.02
N ILE A 138 3.10 -15.96 0.42
CA ILE A 138 1.82 -15.55 0.99
C ILE A 138 1.36 -16.61 1.99
N ILE A 139 1.16 -16.22 3.25
CA ILE A 139 0.59 -17.07 4.31
C ILE A 139 -0.93 -17.02 4.23
N SER A 140 -1.49 -15.82 4.11
CA SER A 140 -2.94 -15.64 4.06
C SER A 140 -3.33 -14.39 3.30
N VAL A 141 -4.50 -14.44 2.68
CA VAL A 141 -5.18 -13.30 2.05
C VAL A 141 -6.57 -13.20 2.67
N LYS A 142 -6.89 -12.03 3.22
CA LYS A 142 -8.20 -11.73 3.79
C LYS A 142 -8.91 -10.72 2.92
N LYS A 143 -10.11 -11.05 2.45
CA LYS A 143 -11.01 -10.09 1.80
C LYS A 143 -11.41 -9.02 2.79
N ILE A 144 -11.38 -7.75 2.37
CA ILE A 144 -11.83 -6.65 3.21
C ILE A 144 -13.28 -6.38 2.90
N VAL A 145 -14.12 -6.68 3.88
CA VAL A 145 -15.56 -6.42 3.84
C VAL A 145 -15.87 -5.00 4.29
N GLU A 146 -15.03 -4.45 5.16
CA GLU A 146 -15.10 -3.05 5.57
C GLU A 146 -14.33 -2.23 4.55
N SER A 147 -15.05 -1.37 3.83
CA SER A 147 -14.39 -0.40 2.96
C SER A 147 -13.49 0.46 3.84
N PRO A 148 -12.19 0.58 3.54
CA PRO A 148 -11.40 1.63 4.15
C PRO A 148 -12.03 2.91 3.70
N ARG A 149 -12.66 3.53 4.63
CA ARG A 149 -13.31 4.79 4.46
C ARG A 149 -12.24 5.75 3.99
N TYR A 150 -12.50 6.43 2.86
CA TYR A 150 -11.75 7.63 2.50
C TYR A 150 -10.40 7.45 1.83
N ASN A 151 -10.34 6.75 0.73
CA ASN A 151 -9.17 6.81 -0.15
C ASN A 151 -8.82 8.23 -0.59
N ASP A 152 -9.82 9.12 -0.66
CA ASP A 152 -9.67 10.47 -1.20
C ASP A 152 -9.65 11.57 -0.14
N VAL A 153 -9.79 11.23 1.15
CA VAL A 153 -9.75 12.26 2.21
C VAL A 153 -8.34 12.73 2.49
N LEU A 154 -7.33 11.92 2.21
CA LEU A 154 -5.95 12.31 2.30
C LEU A 154 -5.40 12.61 0.92
N SER A 155 -4.91 13.83 0.75
CA SER A 155 -4.12 14.17 -0.42
C SER A 155 -2.64 14.06 -0.05
N LEU A 156 -1.94 13.18 -0.74
CA LEU A 156 -0.51 12.99 -0.63
C LEU A 156 0.18 13.77 -1.75
N ASN A 157 0.96 14.78 -1.39
CA ASN A 157 1.79 15.54 -2.31
C ASN A 157 3.27 15.26 -1.99
N TYR A 158 4.02 14.72 -2.93
CA TYR A 158 5.42 14.37 -2.72
C TYR A 158 6.23 14.43 -4.01
N SER A 159 7.55 14.58 -3.85
CA SER A 159 8.51 14.35 -4.93
C SER A 159 8.83 12.86 -5.01
N ASN A 160 8.69 12.25 -6.18
CA ASN A 160 9.08 10.88 -6.41
C ASN A 160 10.60 10.68 -6.59
N MET A 161 11.38 11.74 -6.46
CA MET A 161 12.85 11.71 -6.50
C MET A 161 13.42 11.88 -5.11
N GLY A 162 14.49 11.15 -4.80
CA GLY A 162 15.21 11.33 -3.54
C GLY A 162 15.81 12.74 -3.43
N VAL A 163 15.53 13.43 -2.33
CA VAL A 163 15.91 14.84 -2.11
C VAL A 163 16.93 14.98 -0.98
N GLY A 164 17.86 15.91 -1.17
CA GLY A 164 18.89 16.24 -0.17
C GLY A 164 19.93 15.17 0.07
N LYS A 165 20.69 15.29 1.16
CA LYS A 165 21.73 14.32 1.56
C LYS A 165 21.14 12.97 1.92
N ASP A 166 19.96 12.98 2.54
CA ASP A 166 19.32 11.77 3.02
C ASP A 166 18.55 11.03 1.95
N ARG A 167 18.43 11.61 0.74
CA ARG A 167 17.66 11.03 -0.35
C ARG A 167 16.24 10.61 0.09
N ALA A 168 15.69 11.30 1.07
CA ALA A 168 14.41 10.98 1.67
C ALA A 168 13.23 11.21 0.72
N LEU A 169 12.17 10.43 0.89
CA LEU A 169 10.86 10.77 0.37
C LEU A 169 10.27 11.85 1.28
N VAL A 170 10.07 13.03 0.74
CA VAL A 170 9.52 14.19 1.47
C VAL A 170 8.28 14.72 0.77
N GLY A 171 7.36 15.28 1.57
CA GLY A 171 6.14 15.85 1.05
C GLY A 171 5.20 16.33 2.13
N THR A 172 3.95 16.52 1.76
CA THR A 172 2.88 16.93 2.66
C THR A 172 1.67 16.00 2.54
N ILE A 173 0.97 15.83 3.64
CA ILE A 173 -0.31 15.13 3.74
C ILE A 173 -1.35 16.16 4.14
N LYS A 174 -2.44 16.26 3.40
CA LYS A 174 -3.58 17.11 3.74
C LYS A 174 -4.83 16.27 3.99
N ASN A 175 -5.44 16.45 5.15
CA ASN A 175 -6.75 15.89 5.45
C ASN A 175 -7.83 16.76 4.82
N LYS A 176 -8.50 16.24 3.80
CA LYS A 176 -9.63 16.89 3.12
C LYS A 176 -10.98 16.43 3.66
N GLY A 177 -10.96 15.47 4.56
CA GLY A 177 -12.16 14.89 5.15
C GLY A 177 -12.73 15.71 6.29
N PRO A 178 -13.92 15.37 6.73
CA PRO A 178 -14.64 16.09 7.80
C PRO A 178 -14.30 15.58 9.22
N PHE A 179 -13.36 14.66 9.37
CA PHE A 179 -13.01 14.03 10.66
C PHE A 179 -11.51 14.01 10.86
N GLU A 180 -11.08 13.83 12.11
CA GLU A 180 -9.67 13.62 12.45
C GLU A 180 -9.20 12.25 11.97
N LEU A 181 -7.98 12.19 11.47
CA LEU A 181 -7.30 10.94 11.11
C LEU A 181 -6.18 10.68 12.10
N HIS A 182 -6.07 9.43 12.51
CA HIS A 182 -5.13 9.01 13.54
C HIS A 182 -4.08 8.07 12.98
N ASP A 183 -2.87 8.11 13.57
CA ASP A 183 -1.75 7.21 13.27
C ASP A 183 -1.39 7.14 11.79
N VAL A 184 -1.37 8.32 11.15
CA VAL A 184 -1.09 8.43 9.71
C VAL A 184 0.40 8.26 9.43
N SER A 185 0.73 7.42 8.48
CA SER A 185 2.11 7.25 7.99
C SER A 185 2.13 7.07 6.47
N VAL A 186 3.21 7.53 5.85
CA VAL A 186 3.48 7.35 4.42
C VAL A 186 4.45 6.20 4.24
N TYR A 187 4.23 5.38 3.24
CA TYR A 187 5.16 4.34 2.82
C TYR A 187 5.45 4.42 1.33
N ALA A 188 6.58 3.88 0.91
CA ALA A 188 6.95 3.76 -0.50
C ALA A 188 7.99 2.67 -0.72
N SER A 189 8.09 2.19 -1.96
CA SER A 189 9.24 1.44 -2.44
C SER A 189 10.32 2.38 -2.96
N VAL A 190 11.58 2.03 -2.72
CA VAL A 190 12.79 2.80 -3.07
C VAL A 190 13.48 2.13 -4.23
N HIS A 191 13.87 2.88 -5.25
CA HIS A 191 14.46 2.36 -6.47
C HIS A 191 15.82 2.99 -6.80
N ASP A 192 16.71 2.15 -7.36
CA ASP A 192 17.99 2.56 -7.92
C ASP A 192 17.86 3.04 -9.38
N ARG A 193 19.02 3.35 -9.99
CA ARG A 193 19.13 3.79 -11.38
C ARG A 193 18.61 2.74 -12.37
N ASN A 194 18.67 1.46 -12.04
CA ASN A 194 18.21 0.36 -12.87
C ASN A 194 16.73 0.07 -12.69
N LYS A 195 16.00 0.90 -11.92
CA LYS A 195 14.62 0.69 -11.50
C LYS A 195 14.42 -0.56 -10.64
N THR A 196 15.50 -1.08 -10.05
CA THR A 196 15.43 -2.18 -9.10
C THR A 196 15.00 -1.63 -7.74
N GLN A 197 14.05 -2.28 -7.09
CA GLN A 197 13.69 -1.93 -5.73
C GLN A 197 14.83 -2.32 -4.80
N ILE A 198 15.36 -1.35 -4.06
CA ILE A 198 16.49 -1.53 -3.15
C ILE A 198 16.11 -1.34 -1.68
N ASP A 199 14.94 -0.75 -1.39
CA ASP A 199 14.39 -0.65 -0.04
C ASP A 199 12.87 -0.48 -0.08
N SER A 200 12.27 -0.53 1.11
CA SER A 200 10.91 -0.10 1.41
C SER A 200 10.97 0.80 2.64
N VAL A 201 10.38 1.97 2.56
CA VAL A 201 10.44 2.98 3.62
C VAL A 201 9.06 3.30 4.17
N LYS A 202 9.05 3.72 5.43
CA LYS A 202 7.86 4.23 6.11
C LYS A 202 8.25 5.47 6.91
N SER A 203 7.42 6.51 6.86
CA SER A 203 7.61 7.71 7.68
C SER A 203 7.33 7.42 9.15
N SER A 204 7.76 8.34 10.02
CA SER A 204 7.23 8.39 11.38
C SER A 204 5.71 8.53 11.35
N THR A 205 5.06 7.98 12.36
CA THR A 205 3.61 8.08 12.51
C THR A 205 3.22 9.47 12.98
N ILE A 206 2.29 10.10 12.29
CA ILE A 206 1.66 11.37 12.68
C ILE A 206 0.43 11.00 13.49
N ALA A 207 0.41 11.37 14.77
CA ALA A 207 -0.63 10.93 15.69
C ALA A 207 -2.03 11.39 15.28
N VAL A 208 -2.19 12.66 14.88
CA VAL A 208 -3.48 13.24 14.48
C VAL A 208 -3.30 14.23 13.35
N ILE A 209 -4.16 14.17 12.34
CA ILE A 209 -4.32 15.20 11.31
C ILE A 209 -5.78 15.67 11.31
N LYS A 210 -6.00 16.91 11.70
CA LYS A 210 -7.34 17.50 11.79
C LYS A 210 -7.95 17.81 10.41
N PRO A 211 -9.27 17.95 10.30
CA PRO A 211 -9.91 18.41 9.07
C PRO A 211 -9.26 19.69 8.52
N GLY A 212 -8.94 19.70 7.24
CA GLY A 212 -8.27 20.80 6.54
C GLY A 212 -6.79 20.98 6.85
N GLN A 213 -6.24 20.30 7.85
CA GLN A 213 -4.83 20.41 8.23
C GLN A 213 -3.92 19.78 7.17
N GLU A 214 -2.77 20.42 6.94
CA GLU A 214 -1.68 19.92 6.13
C GLU A 214 -0.43 19.75 7.00
N VAL A 215 0.22 18.58 6.90
CA VAL A 215 1.38 18.20 7.72
C VAL A 215 2.48 17.67 6.82
N ALA A 216 3.71 18.12 7.06
CA ALA A 216 4.89 17.59 6.36
C ALA A 216 5.25 16.18 6.88
N PHE A 217 5.81 15.37 5.99
CA PHE A 217 6.37 14.06 6.34
C PHE A 217 7.73 13.84 5.68
N SER A 218 8.50 12.92 6.24
CA SER A 218 9.74 12.42 5.67
C SER A 218 9.84 10.91 5.92
N ALA A 219 10.20 10.15 4.88
CA ALA A 219 10.54 8.73 4.99
C ALA A 219 11.97 8.53 4.46
N ILE A 220 12.86 8.10 5.35
CA ILE A 220 14.30 8.08 5.10
C ILE A 220 14.73 6.63 4.80
N PRO A 221 15.42 6.37 3.67
CA PRO A 221 15.99 5.07 3.38
C PRO A 221 17.19 4.76 4.30
N ASP A 222 17.55 3.49 4.40
CA ASP A 222 18.72 3.07 5.19
C ASP A 222 20.01 3.72 4.69
N ASP A 223 20.89 4.07 5.63
CA ASP A 223 22.15 4.76 5.35
C ASP A 223 23.06 4.00 4.39
N THR A 224 23.02 2.67 4.42
CA THR A 224 23.88 1.82 3.58
C THR A 224 23.52 1.88 2.10
N ILE A 225 22.28 2.26 1.77
CA ILE A 225 21.79 2.29 0.39
C ILE A 225 21.50 3.69 -0.13
N LYS A 226 21.54 4.74 0.72
CA LYS A 226 21.18 6.12 0.37
C LYS A 226 21.79 6.60 -0.94
N GLN A 227 23.06 6.29 -1.17
CA GLN A 227 23.78 6.74 -2.37
C GLN A 227 23.20 6.18 -3.67
N ASN A 228 22.50 5.06 -3.59
CA ASN A 228 21.89 4.37 -4.73
C ASN A 228 20.45 4.79 -5.00
N VAL A 229 19.84 5.55 -4.09
CA VAL A 229 18.45 5.98 -4.21
C VAL A 229 18.30 6.99 -5.32
N ILE A 230 17.43 6.71 -6.27
CA ILE A 230 17.08 7.58 -7.39
C ILE A 230 15.61 8.00 -7.32
N ALA A 231 14.70 7.05 -7.08
CA ALA A 231 13.28 7.32 -7.15
C ALA A 231 12.46 6.49 -6.16
N TYR A 232 11.24 6.90 -5.97
CA TYR A 232 10.22 6.25 -5.16
C TYR A 232 9.03 5.85 -6.01
N SER A 233 8.41 4.74 -5.68
CA SER A 233 7.15 4.30 -6.31
C SER A 233 6.27 3.57 -5.29
N CYS A 234 5.08 3.14 -5.70
CA CYS A 234 4.11 2.48 -4.83
C CYS A 234 3.89 3.23 -3.50
N ALA A 235 3.95 4.57 -3.57
CA ALA A 235 3.71 5.39 -2.39
C ALA A 235 2.24 5.34 -1.99
N GLY A 236 2.00 5.22 -0.70
CA GLY A 236 0.67 5.14 -0.14
C GLY A 236 0.62 5.60 1.31
N LEU A 237 -0.57 5.56 1.86
CA LEU A 237 -0.88 6.02 3.19
C LEU A 237 -1.43 4.87 4.04
N ASN A 238 -1.02 4.86 5.30
CA ASN A 238 -1.58 4.00 6.31
C ASN A 238 -2.15 4.88 7.43
N PHE A 239 -3.34 4.59 7.91
CA PHE A 239 -3.94 5.28 9.02
C PHE A 239 -4.94 4.38 9.72
N ASN A 240 -5.26 4.69 10.98
CA ASN A 240 -6.33 4.03 11.69
C ASN A 240 -7.68 4.48 11.17
N ASP A 241 -8.72 3.67 11.45
CA ASP A 241 -10.08 4.03 11.08
C ASP A 241 -10.41 5.40 11.67
N PRO A 242 -10.98 6.30 10.87
CA PRO A 242 -11.34 7.63 11.32
C PRO A 242 -12.44 7.56 12.37
N ILE A 243 -12.55 8.61 13.18
CA ILE A 243 -13.71 8.80 14.03
C ILE A 243 -14.95 8.87 13.13
N THR A 244 -15.94 8.03 13.43
CA THR A 244 -17.13 7.88 12.59
C THR A 244 -18.15 8.97 12.88
N THR A 245 -17.75 10.22 12.74
CA THR A 245 -18.62 11.39 12.89
C THR A 245 -18.58 12.24 11.63
N LEU A 246 -19.71 12.81 11.30
CA LEU A 246 -19.88 13.72 10.17
C LEU A 246 -20.49 15.03 10.70
N GLU A 247 -19.82 16.16 10.44
CA GLU A 247 -20.37 17.48 10.77
C GLU A 247 -21.52 17.81 9.81
N ILE A 248 -22.67 18.17 10.38
CA ILE A 248 -23.86 18.53 9.63
C ILE A 248 -24.22 20.03 9.76
N GLY A 249 -23.26 20.79 10.21
CA GLY A 249 -23.32 22.26 10.36
C GLY A 249 -23.41 22.72 11.82
N LYS A 250 -22.89 23.92 12.07
CA LYS A 250 -22.90 24.61 13.38
C LYS A 250 -22.42 23.77 14.57
N GLY A 251 -21.37 22.95 14.35
CA GLY A 251 -20.80 22.08 15.40
C GLY A 251 -21.69 20.89 15.77
N GLN A 252 -22.63 20.54 14.94
CA GLN A 252 -23.47 19.35 15.13
C GLN A 252 -22.93 18.19 14.31
N TYR A 253 -22.92 16.99 14.91
CA TYR A 253 -22.34 15.81 14.34
C TYR A 253 -23.33 14.66 14.29
N LEU A 254 -23.26 13.87 13.21
CA LEU A 254 -23.86 12.54 13.12
C LEU A 254 -22.80 11.48 13.35
N ALA A 255 -23.10 10.51 14.17
CA ALA A 255 -22.30 9.28 14.22
C ALA A 255 -22.81 8.34 13.13
N TYR A 256 -21.86 7.73 12.40
CA TYR A 256 -22.19 6.78 11.34
C TYR A 256 -21.19 5.63 11.28
N ASP A 257 -21.58 4.54 10.64
CA ASP A 257 -20.75 3.41 10.28
C ASP A 257 -21.04 3.05 8.82
N LEU A 258 -20.01 2.99 8.00
CA LEU A 258 -20.12 2.70 6.57
C LEU A 258 -19.23 1.50 6.25
N ARG A 259 -19.84 0.44 5.74
CA ARG A 259 -19.15 -0.81 5.43
C ARG A 259 -19.47 -1.24 4.01
N GLY A 260 -18.50 -1.90 3.37
CA GLY A 260 -18.67 -2.44 2.03
C GLY A 260 -17.37 -2.94 1.42
N THR A 261 -17.43 -3.46 0.21
CA THR A 261 -16.26 -3.90 -0.56
C THR A 261 -15.72 -2.83 -1.50
N ALA A 262 -16.48 -1.77 -1.69
CA ALA A 262 -16.14 -0.67 -2.60
C ALA A 262 -15.28 0.40 -1.92
N ALA A 263 -14.47 1.09 -2.69
CA ALA A 263 -13.76 2.28 -2.24
C ALA A 263 -14.74 3.47 -2.12
N ILE A 264 -14.63 4.20 -1.02
CA ILE A 264 -15.50 5.35 -0.74
C ILE A 264 -14.71 6.64 -0.89
N SER A 265 -15.31 7.65 -1.47
CA SER A 265 -14.72 8.97 -1.67
C SER A 265 -15.72 10.09 -1.34
N ASN A 266 -15.21 11.27 -1.02
CA ASN A 266 -16.01 12.50 -0.83
C ASN A 266 -17.22 12.35 0.10
N PHE A 267 -17.09 11.57 1.17
CA PHE A 267 -18.17 11.40 2.14
C PHE A 267 -18.40 12.71 2.89
N ARG A 268 -19.52 13.35 2.64
CA ARG A 268 -19.85 14.66 3.20
C ARG A 268 -21.35 14.86 3.39
N TYR A 269 -21.68 15.81 4.25
CA TYR A 269 -23.04 16.34 4.34
C TYR A 269 -23.16 17.58 3.42
N GLU A 270 -24.23 17.60 2.64
CA GLU A 270 -24.61 18.71 1.77
C GLU A 270 -25.81 19.45 2.37
N ASN A 271 -25.55 20.63 2.89
CA ASN A 271 -26.53 21.39 3.66
C ASN A 271 -27.72 21.88 2.81
N THR A 272 -27.46 22.20 1.53
CA THR A 272 -28.46 22.73 0.60
C THR A 272 -29.54 21.70 0.23
N THR A 273 -29.18 20.45 0.20
CA THR A 273 -30.07 19.33 -0.18
C THR A 273 -30.40 18.42 1.00
N ASP A 274 -29.91 18.76 2.19
CA ASP A 274 -30.09 17.96 3.39
C ASP A 274 -29.77 16.49 3.17
N SER A 275 -28.57 16.23 2.71
CA SER A 275 -28.20 14.88 2.31
C SER A 275 -26.76 14.52 2.65
N ILE A 276 -26.52 13.24 2.94
CA ILE A 276 -25.17 12.66 2.88
C ILE A 276 -24.88 12.31 1.44
N MET A 277 -23.71 12.72 0.97
CA MET A 277 -23.20 12.42 -0.37
C MET A 277 -21.86 11.73 -0.29
N PHE A 278 -21.64 10.73 -1.12
CA PHE A 278 -20.34 10.08 -1.27
C PHE A 278 -20.19 9.44 -2.65
N GLY A 279 -18.94 9.35 -3.10
CA GLY A 279 -18.58 8.57 -4.26
C GLY A 279 -18.29 7.12 -3.86
N VAL A 280 -18.59 6.19 -4.75
CA VAL A 280 -18.32 4.77 -4.59
C VAL A 280 -17.63 4.28 -5.85
N ARG A 281 -16.51 3.55 -5.68
CA ARG A 281 -15.88 2.81 -6.78
C ARG A 281 -15.87 1.33 -6.40
N ASP A 282 -16.71 0.54 -7.05
CA ASP A 282 -16.70 -0.91 -6.90
C ASP A 282 -15.89 -1.53 -8.04
N TYR A 283 -14.92 -2.38 -7.66
CA TYR A 283 -14.02 -3.05 -8.59
C TYR A 283 -14.50 -4.47 -8.91
N ASN A 284 -15.44 -5.01 -8.12
CA ASN A 284 -15.97 -6.33 -8.32
C ASN A 284 -16.87 -6.37 -9.56
N PRO A 285 -16.63 -7.27 -10.55
CA PRO A 285 -17.49 -7.42 -11.72
C PRO A 285 -18.96 -7.68 -11.38
N ASP A 286 -19.21 -8.35 -10.29
CA ASP A 286 -20.58 -8.66 -9.81
C ASP A 286 -21.18 -7.53 -8.96
N GLY A 287 -20.42 -6.44 -8.73
CA GLY A 287 -20.80 -5.40 -7.79
C GLY A 287 -20.67 -5.84 -6.34
N GLY A 288 -21.08 -4.97 -5.41
CA GLY A 288 -20.94 -5.27 -4.00
C GLY A 288 -21.93 -4.54 -3.09
N PRO A 289 -22.12 -5.05 -1.86
CA PRO A 289 -22.98 -4.41 -0.88
C PRO A 289 -22.29 -3.22 -0.23
N ILE A 290 -23.10 -2.20 0.10
CA ILE A 290 -22.74 -1.12 1.01
C ILE A 290 -23.79 -1.06 2.12
N ASN A 291 -23.31 -1.03 3.36
CA ASN A 291 -24.11 -0.90 4.56
C ASN A 291 -23.76 0.43 5.23
N LEU A 292 -24.70 1.35 5.30
CA LEU A 292 -24.57 2.64 5.99
C LEU A 292 -25.49 2.66 7.19
N LYS A 293 -24.89 2.76 8.38
CA LYS A 293 -25.61 2.94 9.63
C LYS A 293 -25.41 4.38 10.10
N ILE A 294 -26.49 5.09 10.39
CA ILE A 294 -26.48 6.45 10.90
C ILE A 294 -27.12 6.45 12.27
N GLN A 295 -26.40 6.94 13.28
CA GLN A 295 -26.89 7.04 14.65
C GLN A 295 -27.31 8.48 14.98
N GLN A 296 -28.17 8.62 15.99
CA GLN A 296 -28.71 9.91 16.47
C GLN A 296 -29.57 10.66 15.45
N PHE A 297 -30.30 9.91 14.68
CA PHE A 297 -31.22 10.45 13.70
C PHE A 297 -32.57 10.83 14.35
N TYR A 298 -33.08 11.98 13.98
CA TYR A 298 -34.29 12.53 14.61
C TYR A 298 -35.45 12.79 13.64
N ASN A 299 -35.36 12.38 12.40
CA ASN A 299 -36.37 12.73 11.41
C ASN A 299 -37.53 11.73 11.34
N LYS A 300 -38.76 12.29 11.20
CA LYS A 300 -39.96 11.54 10.90
C LYS A 300 -40.22 11.39 9.40
N GLN A 301 -39.42 12.02 8.55
CA GLN A 301 -39.58 11.96 7.09
C GLN A 301 -38.96 10.69 6.51
N SER A 302 -39.46 10.28 5.36
CA SER A 302 -38.92 9.15 4.63
C SER A 302 -37.53 9.45 4.08
N VAL A 303 -36.60 8.58 4.36
CA VAL A 303 -35.25 8.63 3.76
C VAL A 303 -35.34 8.19 2.29
N ASN A 304 -34.75 8.98 1.41
CA ASN A 304 -34.63 8.65 0.00
C ASN A 304 -33.18 8.43 -0.36
N VAL A 305 -32.89 7.36 -1.10
CA VAL A 305 -31.55 7.04 -1.58
C VAL A 305 -31.50 7.18 -3.08
N PHE A 306 -30.47 7.83 -3.58
CA PHE A 306 -30.22 8.02 -5.01
C PHE A 306 -28.86 7.47 -5.36
N MET A 307 -28.73 6.88 -6.55
CA MET A 307 -27.47 6.52 -7.16
C MET A 307 -27.42 7.16 -8.55
N ASP A 308 -26.38 7.92 -8.83
CA ASP A 308 -26.19 8.68 -10.08
C ASP A 308 -27.40 9.57 -10.44
N GLY A 309 -28.00 10.18 -9.41
CA GLY A 309 -29.19 11.02 -9.55
C GLY A 309 -30.52 10.27 -9.72
N LYS A 310 -30.48 8.93 -9.85
CA LYS A 310 -31.69 8.11 -9.97
C LYS A 310 -32.12 7.63 -8.58
N LYS A 311 -33.39 7.85 -8.24
CA LYS A 311 -33.97 7.35 -7.00
C LYS A 311 -34.02 5.82 -7.00
N LEU A 312 -33.47 5.20 -5.94
CA LEU A 312 -33.53 3.77 -5.74
C LEU A 312 -34.89 3.35 -5.19
N LEU A 313 -35.39 2.21 -5.64
CA LEU A 313 -36.66 1.66 -5.17
C LEU A 313 -36.45 0.88 -3.87
N LEU A 314 -37.22 1.25 -2.85
CA LEU A 314 -37.22 0.53 -1.57
C LEU A 314 -37.61 -0.95 -1.78
N TYR A 315 -36.94 -1.82 -1.01
CA TYR A 315 -37.09 -3.30 -1.04
C TYR A 315 -36.70 -3.97 -2.35
N LYS A 316 -36.26 -3.23 -3.36
CA LYS A 316 -35.75 -3.76 -4.61
C LYS A 316 -34.26 -3.43 -4.78
N ASP A 317 -33.94 -2.14 -4.77
CA ASP A 317 -32.59 -1.62 -5.03
C ASP A 317 -31.89 -1.21 -3.73
N VAL A 318 -32.67 -0.88 -2.69
CA VAL A 318 -32.18 -0.43 -1.40
C VAL A 318 -33.11 -0.89 -0.27
N SER A 319 -32.53 -1.30 0.85
CA SER A 319 -33.25 -1.51 2.11
C SER A 319 -32.99 -0.34 3.04
N VAL A 320 -34.05 0.24 3.60
CA VAL A 320 -33.96 1.27 4.62
C VAL A 320 -34.74 0.81 5.84
N LYS A 321 -34.06 0.56 6.95
CA LYS A 321 -34.65 0.14 8.21
C LYS A 321 -34.37 1.19 9.28
N MET A 322 -35.35 1.52 10.06
CA MET A 322 -35.24 2.42 11.24
C MET A 322 -35.42 1.60 12.51
N ASP A 323 -34.50 1.76 13.45
CA ASP A 323 -34.57 1.15 14.77
C ASP A 323 -34.22 2.19 15.83
N GLY A 324 -35.23 2.68 16.53
CA GLY A 324 -35.11 3.79 17.47
C GLY A 324 -34.53 5.03 16.81
N LYS A 325 -33.30 5.42 17.23
CA LYS A 325 -32.56 6.57 16.71
C LYS A 325 -31.54 6.20 15.64
N THR A 326 -31.64 5.00 15.11
CA THR A 326 -30.64 4.49 14.14
C THR A 326 -31.32 4.18 12.81
N ILE A 327 -30.69 4.60 11.71
CA ILE A 327 -31.05 4.20 10.36
C ILE A 327 -30.01 3.23 9.85
N TYR A 328 -30.48 2.15 9.23
CA TYR A 328 -29.70 1.18 8.48
C TYR A 328 -30.10 1.30 7.01
N ILE A 329 -29.13 1.50 6.15
CA ILE A 329 -29.30 1.60 4.70
C ILE A 329 -28.39 0.57 4.07
N ASP A 330 -29.01 -0.43 3.43
CA ASP A 330 -28.30 -1.44 2.68
C ASP A 330 -28.59 -1.25 1.19
N LEU A 331 -27.55 -1.04 0.41
CA LEU A 331 -27.66 -0.88 -1.03
C LEU A 331 -26.63 -1.76 -1.73
N PHE A 332 -26.95 -2.14 -2.95
CA PHE A 332 -26.05 -2.85 -3.84
C PHE A 332 -25.52 -1.88 -4.89
N VAL A 333 -24.20 -1.85 -5.07
CA VAL A 333 -23.54 -0.98 -6.03
C VAL A 333 -22.98 -1.84 -7.16
N PRO A 334 -23.34 -1.56 -8.43
CA PRO A 334 -22.72 -2.23 -9.58
C PRO A 334 -21.22 -1.94 -9.68
N GLN A 335 -20.53 -2.69 -10.52
CA GLN A 335 -19.14 -2.38 -10.86
C GLN A 335 -19.05 -0.98 -11.48
N GLY A 336 -18.02 -0.23 -11.09
CA GLY A 336 -17.73 1.11 -11.62
C GLY A 336 -17.75 2.22 -10.59
N GLU A 337 -17.80 3.45 -11.09
CA GLU A 337 -17.87 4.66 -10.25
C GLU A 337 -19.29 5.16 -10.19
N HIS A 338 -19.79 5.37 -8.97
CA HIS A 338 -21.14 5.82 -8.71
C HIS A 338 -21.14 6.94 -7.68
N LYS A 339 -22.18 7.80 -7.73
CA LYS A 339 -22.46 8.81 -6.71
C LYS A 339 -23.69 8.39 -5.93
N VAL A 340 -23.55 8.26 -4.63
CA VAL A 340 -24.64 7.94 -3.73
C VAL A 340 -25.05 9.19 -2.97
N GLN A 341 -26.38 9.43 -2.87
CA GLN A 341 -26.96 10.50 -2.10
C GLN A 341 -28.08 9.94 -1.22
N VAL A 342 -28.01 10.24 0.07
CA VAL A 342 -29.03 9.86 1.05
C VAL A 342 -29.70 11.13 1.57
N GLN A 343 -30.95 11.38 1.20
CA GLN A 343 -31.73 12.58 1.56
C GLN A 343 -32.67 12.30 2.71
N GLY A 344 -33.07 13.38 3.38
CA GLY A 344 -34.00 13.32 4.49
C GLY A 344 -33.32 12.97 5.81
N ILE A 345 -32.07 13.41 5.97
CA ILE A 345 -31.27 13.13 7.17
C ILE A 345 -31.41 14.26 8.19
N SER A 346 -32.00 15.37 7.81
CA SER A 346 -32.04 16.52 8.65
C SER A 346 -32.90 16.38 9.88
N LYS A 347 -32.50 17.17 10.74
CA LYS A 347 -33.17 17.68 11.90
C LYS A 347 -34.36 18.52 11.51
N THR A 348 -35.47 18.18 12.09
CA THR A 348 -36.34 19.21 12.56
C THR A 348 -35.95 19.51 14.00
N ILE A 349 -35.29 20.64 14.21
CA ILE A 349 -35.07 21.20 15.53
C ILE A 349 -36.45 21.65 16.04
#